data_ebf40f082dc40206aca6f4b999ec15cd
#
_entry.id   ebf40f082dc40206aca6f4b999ec15cd
#
_cell.length_a   1.000
_cell.length_b   1.000
_cell.length_c   1.000
_cell.angle_alpha   90.00
_cell.angle_beta   90.00
_cell.angle_gamma   90.00
#
_symmetry.space_group_name_H-M   'P 1'
#
loop_
_entity.id
_entity.type
_entity.pdbx_description
1 polymer ?
#
loop_
_entity_poly.entity_id
_entity_poly.type
_entity_poly.pdbx_seq_one_letter_code
_entity_poly.pdbx_strand_id
1 'polypeptide(L)'
;LNHIKRVEKIIDNVLNKLESDEEFIYKEKIACILHDTGAVLGKENHAYRSYLFAKDYFINNDIKFDDINLILDAIKNHSDGFETDNLYGIILIFADKLDMTKERLSYYGKKVKGNKEYSHVNDIDITIENNNLKINFITDGEVNLKEINEYYFTKKIFKGVESFSNKLDLKYILLMDNKEWKI
;
A
#
# COMPACT_ATOMS: atom_id res chain seq x y z
N LEU A 1 7.28 -7.69 10.04
CA LEU A 1 7.73 -8.60 8.98
C LEU A 1 6.54 -9.13 8.14
N ASN A 2 5.44 -9.56 8.78
CA ASN A 2 4.26 -10.08 8.04
C ASN A 2 3.59 -9.03 7.16
N HIS A 3 3.51 -7.78 7.62
CA HIS A 3 3.03 -6.65 6.81
C HIS A 3 3.82 -6.51 5.50
N ILE A 4 5.15 -6.45 5.58
CA ILE A 4 6.02 -6.32 4.40
C ILE A 4 5.74 -7.45 3.39
N LYS A 5 5.60 -8.70 3.84
CA LYS A 5 5.30 -9.83 2.95
C LYS A 5 3.94 -9.70 2.25
N ARG A 6 2.93 -9.15 2.92
CA ARG A 6 1.62 -8.93 2.29
C ARG A 6 1.66 -7.78 1.29
N VAL A 7 2.35 -6.68 1.63
CA VAL A 7 2.57 -5.57 0.69
C VAL A 7 3.35 -6.03 -0.53
N GLU A 8 4.43 -6.81 -0.34
CA GLU A 8 5.20 -7.40 -1.44
C GLU A 8 4.33 -8.28 -2.36
N LYS A 9 3.45 -9.10 -1.77
CA LYS A 9 2.51 -9.93 -2.55
C LYS A 9 1.55 -9.08 -3.41
N ILE A 10 1.08 -7.95 -2.88
CA ILE A 10 0.24 -7.02 -3.63
C ILE A 10 1.03 -6.41 -4.78
N ILE A 11 2.26 -5.95 -4.53
CA ILE A 11 3.17 -5.40 -5.54
C ILE A 11 3.41 -6.42 -6.65
N ASP A 12 3.79 -7.65 -6.33
CA ASP A 12 4.01 -8.72 -7.30
C ASP A 12 2.77 -8.98 -8.16
N ASN A 13 1.61 -9.11 -7.51
CA ASN A 13 0.35 -9.34 -8.24
C ASN A 13 0.06 -8.22 -9.24
N VAL A 14 0.23 -6.97 -8.84
CA VAL A 14 -0.09 -5.81 -9.66
C VAL A 14 0.93 -5.63 -10.78
N LEU A 15 2.23 -5.68 -10.47
CA LEU A 15 3.29 -5.45 -11.46
C LEU A 15 3.35 -6.56 -12.52
N ASN A 16 3.07 -7.82 -12.14
CA ASN A 16 2.95 -8.90 -13.09
C ASN A 16 1.75 -8.71 -14.04
N LYS A 17 0.61 -8.20 -13.54
CA LYS A 17 -0.56 -7.88 -14.39
C LYS A 17 -0.33 -6.69 -15.31
N LEU A 18 0.54 -5.77 -14.92
CA LEU A 18 0.97 -4.62 -15.73
C LEU A 18 2.13 -4.95 -16.69
N GLU A 19 2.58 -6.21 -16.72
CA GLU A 19 3.71 -6.66 -17.55
C GLU A 19 4.98 -5.81 -17.34
N SER A 20 5.21 -5.39 -16.09
CA SER A 20 6.38 -4.59 -15.73
C SER A 20 7.67 -5.39 -15.89
N ASP A 21 8.77 -4.71 -16.22
CA ASP A 21 10.07 -5.38 -16.35
C ASP A 21 10.61 -5.86 -14.99
N GLU A 22 11.46 -6.89 -15.04
CA GLU A 22 11.98 -7.55 -13.82
C GLU A 22 12.87 -6.62 -12.98
N GLU A 23 13.59 -5.70 -13.59
CA GLU A 23 14.45 -4.75 -12.89
C GLU A 23 13.60 -3.75 -12.09
N PHE A 24 12.52 -3.24 -12.67
CA PHE A 24 11.58 -2.36 -11.99
C PHE A 24 10.93 -3.07 -10.81
N ILE A 25 10.45 -4.32 -11.01
CA ILE A 25 9.84 -5.14 -9.93
C ILE A 25 10.84 -5.35 -8.79
N TYR A 26 12.10 -5.66 -9.10
CA TYR A 26 13.14 -5.84 -8.10
C TYR A 26 13.38 -4.57 -7.27
N LYS A 27 13.48 -3.42 -7.92
CA LYS A 27 13.70 -2.13 -7.25
C LYS A 27 12.49 -1.71 -6.39
N GLU A 28 11.28 -1.96 -6.87
CA GLU A 28 10.05 -1.72 -6.10
C GLU A 28 10.01 -2.60 -4.84
N LYS A 29 10.44 -3.85 -4.91
CA LYS A 29 10.58 -4.71 -3.73
C LYS A 29 11.60 -4.19 -2.73
N ILE A 30 12.69 -3.56 -3.18
CA ILE A 30 13.64 -2.90 -2.28
C ILE A 30 12.94 -1.76 -1.53
N ALA A 31 12.19 -0.92 -2.22
CA ALA A 31 11.39 0.14 -1.60
C ALA A 31 10.40 -0.45 -0.57
N CYS A 32 9.69 -1.52 -0.95
CA CYS A 32 8.76 -2.23 -0.08
C CYS A 32 9.43 -2.76 1.20
N ILE A 33 10.59 -3.40 1.10
CA ILE A 33 11.31 -3.97 2.26
C ILE A 33 11.74 -2.86 3.23
N LEU A 34 12.12 -1.70 2.72
CA LEU A 34 12.72 -0.63 3.51
C LEU A 34 11.71 0.41 4.02
N HIS A 35 10.48 0.49 3.44
CA HIS A 35 9.56 1.62 3.69
C HIS A 35 9.19 1.81 5.16
N ASP A 36 9.08 0.75 5.94
CA ASP A 36 8.61 0.78 7.33
C ASP A 36 9.73 0.52 8.37
N THR A 37 10.99 0.50 7.96
CA THR A 37 12.14 0.26 8.86
C THR A 37 12.22 1.28 10.00
N GLY A 38 11.81 2.53 9.76
CA GLY A 38 11.73 3.60 10.76
C GLY A 38 10.60 3.45 11.77
N ALA A 39 9.63 2.57 11.53
CA ALA A 39 8.49 2.34 12.41
C ALA A 39 8.86 1.65 13.73
N VAL A 40 10.03 1.04 13.82
CA VAL A 40 10.56 0.45 15.07
C VAL A 40 10.74 1.48 16.19
N LEU A 41 10.89 2.76 15.85
CA LEU A 41 11.00 3.88 16.77
C LEU A 41 9.66 4.62 16.99
N GLY A 42 8.55 4.02 16.58
CA GLY A 42 7.21 4.60 16.66
C GLY A 42 6.68 5.06 15.29
N LYS A 43 5.37 5.37 15.23
CA LYS A 43 4.70 5.72 13.96
C LYS A 43 4.91 7.17 13.52
N GLU A 44 5.16 8.08 14.45
CA GLU A 44 5.40 9.48 14.11
C GLU A 44 6.65 9.62 13.24
N ASN A 45 6.55 10.31 12.11
CA ASN A 45 7.66 10.53 11.16
C ASN A 45 8.40 9.24 10.70
N HIS A 46 7.76 8.06 10.79
CA HIS A 46 8.41 6.78 10.44
C HIS A 46 8.89 6.75 8.99
N ALA A 47 8.14 7.32 8.05
CA ALA A 47 8.52 7.36 6.64
C ALA A 47 9.85 8.11 6.42
N TYR A 48 10.01 9.27 7.06
CA TYR A 48 11.27 10.01 6.98
C TYR A 48 12.44 9.26 7.64
N ARG A 49 12.20 8.60 8.78
CA ARG A 49 13.24 7.75 9.40
C ARG A 49 13.59 6.54 8.52
N SER A 50 12.60 5.92 7.88
CA SER A 50 12.84 4.83 6.93
C SER A 50 13.72 5.29 5.76
N TYR A 51 13.45 6.49 5.24
CA TYR A 51 14.30 7.11 4.23
C TYR A 51 15.74 7.28 4.70
N LEU A 52 15.95 7.79 5.91
CA LEU A 52 17.31 7.95 6.45
C LEU A 52 18.03 6.60 6.60
N PHE A 53 17.34 5.58 7.14
CA PHE A 53 17.91 4.24 7.27
C PHE A 53 18.23 3.60 5.90
N ALA A 54 17.34 3.76 4.92
CA ALA A 54 17.57 3.25 3.57
C ALA A 54 18.76 3.94 2.91
N LYS A 55 18.85 5.27 3.03
CA LYS A 55 19.96 6.06 2.49
C LYS A 55 21.29 5.64 3.10
N ASP A 56 21.37 5.54 4.42
CA ASP A 56 22.60 5.11 5.12
C ASP A 56 22.96 3.67 4.76
N TYR A 57 21.97 2.79 4.62
CA TYR A 57 22.20 1.41 4.20
C TYR A 57 22.78 1.33 2.79
N PHE A 58 22.25 2.09 1.84
CA PHE A 58 22.77 2.12 0.47
C PHE A 58 24.18 2.66 0.40
N ILE A 59 24.49 3.75 1.11
CA ILE A 59 25.84 4.33 1.16
C ILE A 59 26.83 3.34 1.79
N ASN A 60 26.52 2.77 2.95
CA ASN A 60 27.43 1.90 3.69
C ASN A 60 27.71 0.57 2.99
N ASN A 61 26.83 0.14 2.09
CA ASN A 61 26.99 -1.10 1.32
C ASN A 61 27.35 -0.87 -0.16
N ASP A 62 27.67 0.37 -0.54
CA ASP A 62 28.01 0.78 -1.92
C ASP A 62 26.96 0.35 -2.97
N ILE A 63 25.66 0.38 -2.56
CA ILE A 63 24.53 0.02 -3.42
C ILE A 63 24.22 1.21 -4.33
N LYS A 64 24.21 0.99 -5.64
CA LYS A 64 24.00 2.00 -6.66
C LYS A 64 22.97 1.53 -7.68
N PHE A 65 21.98 2.36 -7.93
CA PHE A 65 21.02 2.26 -9.03
C PHE A 65 20.90 3.63 -9.69
N ASP A 66 20.62 3.68 -10.96
CA ASP A 66 20.43 4.95 -11.67
C ASP A 66 19.26 5.76 -11.10
N ASP A 67 18.22 5.06 -10.63
CA ASP A 67 16.99 5.61 -10.06
C ASP A 67 16.90 5.53 -8.52
N ILE A 68 18.05 5.38 -7.83
CA ILE A 68 18.11 5.26 -6.35
C ILE A 68 17.39 6.41 -5.63
N ASN A 69 17.42 7.61 -6.19
CA ASN A 69 16.75 8.78 -5.63
C ASN A 69 15.22 8.65 -5.70
N LEU A 70 14.69 8.00 -6.73
CA LEU A 70 13.25 7.72 -6.86
C LEU A 70 12.81 6.67 -5.83
N ILE A 71 13.63 5.64 -5.59
CA ILE A 71 13.39 4.63 -4.56
C ILE A 71 13.37 5.28 -3.17
N LEU A 72 14.36 6.10 -2.87
CA LEU A 72 14.45 6.83 -1.60
C LEU A 72 13.30 7.81 -1.40
N ASP A 73 12.88 8.50 -2.46
CA ASP A 73 11.72 9.39 -2.43
C ASP A 73 10.42 8.62 -2.19
N ALA A 74 10.24 7.47 -2.82
CA ALA A 74 9.11 6.58 -2.57
C ALA A 74 9.01 6.19 -1.09
N ILE A 75 10.13 5.76 -0.49
CA ILE A 75 10.21 5.42 0.93
C ILE A 75 9.85 6.63 1.81
N LYS A 76 10.41 7.81 1.51
CA LYS A 76 10.20 9.04 2.28
C LYS A 76 8.75 9.47 2.31
N ASN A 77 8.03 9.28 1.20
CA ASN A 77 6.69 9.85 0.98
C ASN A 77 5.56 8.80 1.08
N HIS A 78 5.86 7.51 1.37
CA HIS A 78 4.87 6.43 1.32
C HIS A 78 3.64 6.63 2.23
N SER A 79 3.76 7.42 3.29
CA SER A 79 2.64 7.61 4.23
C SER A 79 1.50 8.43 3.67
N ASP A 80 1.81 9.53 2.96
CA ASP A 80 0.83 10.53 2.54
C ASP A 80 1.17 11.23 1.19
N GLY A 81 2.14 10.72 0.44
CA GLY A 81 2.60 11.30 -0.83
C GLY A 81 1.69 10.98 -2.03
N PHE A 82 0.36 11.04 -1.88
CA PHE A 82 -0.62 10.66 -2.92
C PHE A 82 -0.52 11.47 -4.21
N GLU A 83 0.04 12.67 -4.18
CA GLU A 83 0.20 13.56 -5.33
C GLU A 83 1.55 13.38 -6.05
N THR A 84 2.33 12.35 -5.69
CA THR A 84 3.63 12.12 -6.32
C THR A 84 3.48 11.67 -7.77
N ASP A 85 4.44 12.08 -8.61
CA ASP A 85 4.61 11.56 -9.97
C ASP A 85 5.57 10.37 -10.05
N ASN A 86 6.23 10.05 -8.95
CA ASN A 86 7.17 8.95 -8.83
C ASN A 86 6.42 7.61 -8.84
N LEU A 87 6.65 6.79 -9.89
CA LEU A 87 5.93 5.53 -10.05
C LEU A 87 6.20 4.53 -8.92
N TYR A 88 7.43 4.45 -8.40
CA TYR A 88 7.74 3.65 -7.20
C TYR A 88 6.91 4.10 -6.00
N GLY A 89 6.79 5.41 -5.79
CA GLY A 89 5.98 5.97 -4.70
C GLY A 89 4.50 5.63 -4.81
N ILE A 90 3.94 5.73 -6.01
CA ILE A 90 2.52 5.45 -6.28
C ILE A 90 2.20 3.98 -6.02
N ILE A 91 3.04 3.05 -6.51
CA ILE A 91 2.85 1.61 -6.34
C ILE A 91 3.00 1.22 -4.87
N LEU A 92 4.03 1.74 -4.20
CA LEU A 92 4.27 1.48 -2.78
C LEU A 92 3.10 1.97 -1.92
N ILE A 93 2.62 3.20 -2.15
CA ILE A 93 1.45 3.76 -1.44
C ILE A 93 0.22 2.89 -1.68
N PHE A 94 -0.08 2.57 -2.93
CA PHE A 94 -1.20 1.71 -3.29
C PHE A 94 -1.16 0.38 -2.52
N ALA A 95 -0.04 -0.33 -2.58
CA ALA A 95 0.09 -1.63 -1.95
C ALA A 95 0.06 -1.56 -0.41
N ASP A 96 0.73 -0.58 0.21
CA ASP A 96 0.70 -0.38 1.66
C ASP A 96 -0.70 -0.04 2.17
N LYS A 97 -1.43 0.84 1.47
CA LYS A 97 -2.79 1.20 1.90
C LYS A 97 -3.80 0.07 1.70
N LEU A 98 -3.60 -0.79 0.71
CA LEU A 98 -4.45 -1.96 0.49
C LEU A 98 -4.19 -3.11 1.49
N ASP A 99 -3.04 -3.16 2.19
CA ASP A 99 -2.83 -4.21 3.21
C ASP A 99 -3.72 -3.95 4.45
N MET A 100 -5.03 -4.05 4.30
CA MET A 100 -6.02 -3.83 5.36
C MET A 100 -6.94 -5.03 5.52
N THR A 101 -6.34 -6.16 5.93
CA THR A 101 -7.05 -7.37 6.35
C THR A 101 -6.96 -7.56 7.86
N LYS A 102 -7.72 -8.52 8.39
CA LYS A 102 -7.68 -8.93 9.80
C LYS A 102 -6.26 -9.23 10.32
N GLU A 103 -5.35 -9.65 9.44
CA GLU A 103 -3.99 -9.99 9.80
C GLU A 103 -3.10 -8.77 10.08
N ARG A 104 -3.46 -7.59 9.57
CA ARG A 104 -2.75 -6.34 9.86
C ARG A 104 -3.04 -5.81 11.25
N LEU A 105 -4.19 -6.12 11.80
CA LEU A 105 -4.67 -5.48 13.03
C LEU A 105 -3.93 -5.99 14.26
N SER A 106 -3.31 -5.06 14.99
CA SER A 106 -2.80 -5.32 16.33
C SER A 106 -3.95 -5.50 17.33
N TYR A 107 -3.64 -6.06 18.50
CA TYR A 107 -4.60 -6.17 19.61
C TYR A 107 -5.26 -4.82 19.95
N TYR A 108 -4.49 -3.74 19.96
CA TYR A 108 -5.02 -2.39 20.21
C TYR A 108 -5.79 -1.85 19.00
N GLY A 109 -5.35 -2.11 17.79
CA GLY A 109 -6.05 -1.71 16.57
C GLY A 109 -7.47 -2.24 16.49
N LYS A 110 -7.69 -3.46 16.96
CA LYS A 110 -9.04 -4.09 17.03
C LYS A 110 -10.00 -3.38 17.99
N LYS A 111 -9.53 -2.47 18.84
CA LYS A 111 -10.36 -1.70 19.79
C LYS A 111 -10.69 -0.30 19.30
N VAL A 112 -10.07 0.15 18.21
CA VAL A 112 -10.29 1.49 17.65
C VAL A 112 -11.52 1.46 16.76
N LYS A 113 -12.46 2.37 17.00
CA LYS A 113 -13.67 2.52 16.18
C LYS A 113 -13.32 2.68 14.70
N GLY A 114 -14.01 2.00 13.83
CA GLY A 114 -13.75 1.95 12.40
C GLY A 114 -12.58 1.04 12.02
N ASN A 115 -11.44 1.11 12.72
CA ASN A 115 -10.33 0.19 12.46
C ASN A 115 -10.67 -1.27 12.80
N LYS A 116 -11.47 -1.49 13.82
CA LYS A 116 -11.95 -2.83 14.21
C LYS A 116 -12.72 -3.53 13.08
N GLU A 117 -13.36 -2.75 12.18
CA GLU A 117 -14.16 -3.31 11.08
C GLU A 117 -13.28 -4.08 10.07
N TYR A 118 -12.00 -3.72 9.96
CA TYR A 118 -11.05 -4.48 9.14
C TYR A 118 -10.72 -5.87 9.72
N SER A 119 -11.13 -6.17 10.98
CA SER A 119 -11.04 -7.54 11.51
C SER A 119 -11.99 -8.51 10.79
N HIS A 120 -13.01 -7.99 10.13
CA HIS A 120 -13.95 -8.74 9.31
C HIS A 120 -13.48 -8.94 7.86
N VAL A 121 -12.39 -8.26 7.43
CA VAL A 121 -11.82 -8.42 6.10
C VAL A 121 -10.88 -9.62 6.08
N ASN A 122 -11.27 -10.67 5.35
CA ASN A 122 -10.51 -11.91 5.23
C ASN A 122 -9.44 -11.85 4.15
N ASP A 123 -9.77 -11.23 3.00
CA ASP A 123 -8.88 -11.16 1.84
C ASP A 123 -9.22 -9.94 0.97
N ILE A 124 -8.31 -9.60 0.06
CA ILE A 124 -8.49 -8.53 -0.92
C ILE A 124 -8.08 -9.07 -2.29
N ASP A 125 -9.06 -9.19 -3.17
CA ASP A 125 -8.84 -9.62 -4.55
C ASP A 125 -8.61 -8.41 -5.46
N ILE A 126 -7.54 -8.45 -6.26
CA ILE A 126 -7.14 -7.37 -7.16
C ILE A 126 -7.03 -7.93 -8.56
N THR A 127 -7.81 -7.38 -9.48
CA THR A 127 -7.73 -7.71 -10.90
C THR A 127 -7.50 -6.46 -11.74
N ILE A 128 -6.66 -6.57 -12.78
CA ILE A 128 -6.42 -5.54 -13.79
C ILE A 128 -6.63 -6.19 -15.15
N GLU A 129 -7.67 -5.77 -15.84
CA GLU A 129 -8.03 -6.31 -17.16
C GLU A 129 -8.62 -5.20 -18.04
N ASN A 130 -8.19 -5.10 -19.29
CA ASN A 130 -8.72 -4.13 -20.27
C ASN A 130 -8.79 -2.69 -19.70
N ASN A 131 -7.73 -2.22 -19.07
CA ASN A 131 -7.63 -0.92 -18.41
C ASN A 131 -8.65 -0.70 -17.26
N ASN A 132 -9.18 -1.78 -16.69
CA ASN A 132 -10.03 -1.71 -15.51
C ASN A 132 -9.35 -2.35 -14.32
N LEU A 133 -9.23 -1.59 -13.23
CA LEU A 133 -8.78 -2.05 -11.92
C LEU A 133 -10.00 -2.37 -11.07
N LYS A 134 -10.13 -3.61 -10.64
CA LYS A 134 -11.17 -4.03 -9.70
C LYS A 134 -10.50 -4.50 -8.42
N ILE A 135 -10.93 -3.94 -7.30
CA ILE A 135 -10.47 -4.30 -5.96
C ILE A 135 -11.69 -4.73 -5.15
N ASN A 136 -11.71 -5.98 -4.69
CA ASN A 136 -12.80 -6.54 -3.91
C ASN A 136 -12.33 -6.95 -2.51
N PHE A 137 -12.83 -6.28 -1.49
CA PHE A 137 -12.63 -6.64 -0.09
C PHE A 137 -13.60 -7.77 0.26
N ILE A 138 -13.07 -8.93 0.59
CA ILE A 138 -13.83 -10.12 0.93
C ILE A 138 -13.96 -10.22 2.44
N THR A 139 -15.18 -10.18 2.95
CA THR A 139 -15.46 -10.12 4.38
C THR A 139 -16.14 -11.39 4.89
N ASP A 140 -16.41 -11.44 6.19
CA ASP A 140 -17.27 -12.44 6.82
C ASP A 140 -18.75 -12.01 6.87
N GLY A 141 -19.09 -10.85 6.32
CA GLY A 141 -20.42 -10.28 6.27
C GLY A 141 -20.81 -9.40 7.46
N GLU A 142 -19.94 -9.25 8.47
CA GLU A 142 -20.26 -8.55 9.73
C GLU A 142 -19.74 -7.08 9.76
N VAL A 143 -19.22 -6.56 8.63
CA VAL A 143 -18.67 -5.19 8.55
C VAL A 143 -19.74 -4.14 8.77
N ASN A 144 -19.49 -3.21 9.69
CA ASN A 144 -20.29 -2.00 9.83
C ASN A 144 -19.81 -0.94 8.83
N LEU A 145 -20.51 -0.84 7.69
CA LEU A 145 -20.15 0.09 6.59
C LEU A 145 -20.08 1.55 7.03
N LYS A 146 -20.90 1.99 7.97
CA LYS A 146 -20.85 3.36 8.47
C LYS A 146 -19.55 3.61 9.25
N GLU A 147 -19.19 2.71 10.17
CA GLU A 147 -17.98 2.88 10.96
C GLU A 147 -16.70 2.79 10.13
N ILE A 148 -16.63 1.86 9.17
CA ILE A 148 -15.45 1.73 8.31
C ILE A 148 -15.30 2.93 7.38
N ASN A 149 -16.40 3.50 6.86
CA ASN A 149 -16.36 4.68 6.00
C ASN A 149 -15.96 5.95 6.75
N GLU A 150 -16.33 6.09 8.02
CA GLU A 150 -15.93 7.21 8.87
C GLU A 150 -14.44 7.13 9.30
N TYR A 151 -13.82 5.97 9.19
CA TYR A 151 -12.43 5.77 9.63
C TYR A 151 -11.46 6.47 8.69
N TYR A 152 -10.55 7.27 9.25
CA TYR A 152 -9.63 8.10 8.47
C TYR A 152 -8.74 7.31 7.51
N PHE A 153 -8.36 6.08 7.86
CA PHE A 153 -7.50 5.27 7.02
C PHE A 153 -8.23 4.74 5.77
N THR A 154 -9.55 4.53 5.85
CA THR A 154 -10.38 4.18 4.69
C THR A 154 -10.25 5.22 3.59
N LYS A 155 -10.25 6.51 3.96
CA LYS A 155 -10.01 7.60 3.00
C LYS A 155 -8.62 7.52 2.33
N LYS A 156 -7.61 7.06 3.07
CA LYS A 156 -6.27 6.84 2.50
C LYS A 156 -6.25 5.68 1.50
N ILE A 157 -7.04 4.61 1.73
CA ILE A 157 -7.21 3.51 0.78
C ILE A 157 -7.78 4.06 -0.54
N PHE A 158 -8.90 4.78 -0.47
CA PHE A 158 -9.53 5.36 -1.66
C PHE A 158 -8.59 6.31 -2.40
N LYS A 159 -7.90 7.20 -1.70
CA LYS A 159 -6.89 8.10 -2.30
C LYS A 159 -5.74 7.33 -2.97
N GLY A 160 -5.23 6.29 -2.32
CA GLY A 160 -4.15 5.45 -2.89
C GLY A 160 -4.58 4.77 -4.18
N VAL A 161 -5.81 4.23 -4.20
CA VAL A 161 -6.39 3.62 -5.41
C VAL A 161 -6.61 4.65 -6.51
N GLU A 162 -7.15 5.82 -6.19
CA GLU A 162 -7.36 6.92 -7.13
C GLU A 162 -6.04 7.40 -7.73
N SER A 163 -5.03 7.68 -6.90
CA SER A 163 -3.71 8.11 -7.35
C SER A 163 -3.05 7.10 -8.29
N PHE A 164 -3.09 5.81 -7.91
CA PHE A 164 -2.59 4.72 -8.72
C PHE A 164 -3.32 4.62 -10.07
N SER A 165 -4.65 4.67 -10.04
CA SER A 165 -5.48 4.55 -11.24
C SER A 165 -5.28 5.71 -12.20
N ASN A 166 -5.23 6.94 -11.69
CA ASN A 166 -4.99 8.13 -12.51
C ASN A 166 -3.61 8.10 -13.18
N LYS A 167 -2.58 7.66 -12.45
CA LYS A 167 -1.22 7.59 -13.01
C LYS A 167 -1.08 6.56 -14.12
N LEU A 168 -1.81 5.46 -14.03
CA LEU A 168 -1.73 4.35 -14.99
C LEU A 168 -2.87 4.36 -16.02
N ASP A 169 -3.66 5.43 -16.07
CA ASP A 169 -4.83 5.56 -16.96
C ASP A 169 -5.79 4.36 -16.86
N LEU A 170 -6.08 3.95 -15.62
CA LEU A 170 -7.00 2.87 -15.32
C LEU A 170 -8.35 3.42 -14.85
N LYS A 171 -9.43 2.79 -15.27
CA LYS A 171 -10.72 2.94 -14.59
C LYS A 171 -10.74 2.01 -13.39
N TYR A 172 -11.25 2.47 -12.24
CA TYR A 172 -11.27 1.62 -11.05
C TYR A 172 -12.66 1.50 -10.42
N ILE A 173 -12.84 0.37 -9.73
CA ILE A 173 -13.98 0.12 -8.86
C ILE A 173 -13.51 -0.57 -7.58
N LEU A 174 -13.95 -0.05 -6.43
CA LEU A 174 -13.80 -0.74 -5.16
C LEU A 174 -15.12 -1.46 -4.82
N LEU A 175 -14.99 -2.69 -4.38
CA LEU A 175 -16.09 -3.55 -3.98
C LEU A 175 -15.87 -4.06 -2.56
N MET A 176 -16.97 -4.35 -1.89
CA MET A 176 -17.01 -5.14 -0.65
C MET A 176 -18.03 -6.26 -0.86
N ASP A 177 -17.58 -7.50 -0.80
CA ASP A 177 -18.38 -8.69 -1.10
C ASP A 177 -19.13 -8.58 -2.44
N ASN A 178 -18.42 -8.12 -3.48
CA ASN A 178 -18.91 -7.90 -4.85
C ASN A 178 -19.97 -6.80 -4.99
N LYS A 179 -20.22 -5.98 -3.98
CA LYS A 179 -21.07 -4.79 -4.04
C LYS A 179 -20.19 -3.54 -4.09
N GLU A 180 -20.57 -2.56 -4.91
CA GLU A 180 -19.80 -1.32 -5.02
C GLU A 180 -19.67 -0.65 -3.65
N TRP A 181 -18.43 -0.36 -3.27
CA TRP A 181 -18.08 0.30 -2.02
C TRP A 181 -17.67 1.75 -2.28
N LYS A 182 -18.42 2.68 -1.70
CA LYS A 182 -18.21 4.14 -1.79
C LYS A 182 -18.15 4.75 -0.41
N ILE A 183 -17.38 5.84 -0.27
CA ILE A 183 -17.27 6.65 0.96
C ILE A 183 -17.79 8.06 0.72
#